data_c1f8c9c376950d24e95a1bde8d4682c5
#
_entry.id   c1f8c9c376950d24e95a1bde8d4682c5
#
_cell.length_a   1.000
_cell.length_b   1.000
_cell.length_c   1.000
_cell.angle_alpha   90.00
_cell.angle_beta   90.00
_cell.angle_gamma   90.00
#
_symmetry.space_group_name_H-M   'P 1'
#
loop_
_entity.id
_entity.type
_entity.pdbx_description
1 polymer ?
#
loop_
_entity_poly.entity_id
_entity_poly.type
_entity_poly.pdbx_seq_one_letter_code
_entity_poly.pdbx_strand_id
1 'polypeptide(L)'
;MSKHSQGFTLLEVLIAIAIFSVISMASFSIFETVLNSDTSTKARTDRINELQRGFLIIERDMLQIARRSVRLNGEAPLTGFLHTDTESYTTSEQAIAFVRHGWTNPGLLLPRSDMQSVAYQLNENIVERVHFNFVDAVLGEEPKVRPLISQVESLNFEFYDGKKWQKSLQENTVPMAIAIELDTKDYGVIRRQFIVAGDNLQGKDESRD
;
A
#
# COMPACT_ATOMS: atom_id res chain seq x y z
N MET A 1 44.40 15.04 -70.02
CA MET A 1 44.07 13.81 -69.33
C MET A 1 42.57 13.82 -69.06
N SER A 2 41.80 13.05 -69.85
CA SER A 2 40.35 12.95 -69.69
C SER A 2 40.06 11.98 -68.58
N LYS A 3 39.46 12.47 -67.50
CA LYS A 3 38.90 11.61 -66.37
C LYS A 3 37.64 10.96 -66.90
N HIS A 4 37.68 9.65 -67.10
CA HIS A 4 36.48 8.85 -67.35
C HIS A 4 35.67 8.85 -66.07
N SER A 5 34.55 9.50 -66.11
CA SER A 5 33.54 9.34 -65.07
C SER A 5 32.81 8.01 -65.30
N GLN A 6 33.08 7.01 -64.47
CA GLN A 6 32.34 5.74 -64.49
C GLN A 6 31.01 6.01 -63.79
N GLY A 7 29.91 5.75 -64.47
CA GLY A 7 28.57 5.78 -63.91
C GLY A 7 28.30 4.50 -63.10
N PHE A 8 27.39 4.58 -62.13
CA PHE A 8 26.92 3.42 -61.32
C PHE A 8 26.22 2.38 -62.18
N THR A 9 26.55 1.12 -61.92
CA THR A 9 25.86 0.01 -62.62
C THR A 9 24.49 -0.24 -61.97
N LEU A 10 23.53 -0.75 -62.75
CA LEU A 10 22.21 -1.13 -62.23
C LEU A 10 22.31 -2.16 -61.10
N LEU A 11 23.29 -3.06 -61.20
CA LEU A 11 23.57 -4.08 -60.21
C LEU A 11 24.00 -3.47 -58.85
N GLU A 12 24.86 -2.46 -58.84
CA GLU A 12 25.28 -1.76 -57.62
C GLU A 12 24.11 -1.09 -56.91
N VAL A 13 23.22 -0.43 -57.68
CA VAL A 13 22.01 0.19 -57.10
C VAL A 13 21.09 -0.86 -56.48
N LEU A 14 20.89 -2.00 -57.15
CA LEU A 14 20.04 -3.08 -56.62
C LEU A 14 20.62 -3.66 -55.32
N ILE A 15 21.94 -3.90 -55.27
CA ILE A 15 22.60 -4.40 -54.06
C ILE A 15 22.51 -3.36 -52.93
N ALA A 16 22.73 -2.08 -53.24
CA ALA A 16 22.62 -1.01 -52.24
C ALA A 16 21.22 -0.92 -51.63
N ILE A 17 20.16 -1.01 -52.48
CA ILE A 17 18.78 -1.02 -52.00
C ILE A 17 18.49 -2.26 -51.16
N ALA A 18 18.98 -3.45 -51.58
CA ALA A 18 18.78 -4.67 -50.81
C ALA A 18 19.42 -4.59 -49.42
N ILE A 19 20.69 -4.13 -49.34
CA ILE A 19 21.39 -3.93 -48.07
C ILE A 19 20.67 -2.88 -47.19
N PHE A 20 20.29 -1.76 -47.80
CA PHE A 20 19.55 -0.70 -47.09
C PHE A 20 18.22 -1.22 -46.51
N SER A 21 17.47 -2.03 -47.26
CA SER A 21 16.22 -2.63 -46.84
C SER A 21 16.42 -3.56 -45.64
N VAL A 22 17.47 -4.39 -45.65
CA VAL A 22 17.80 -5.29 -44.54
C VAL A 22 18.17 -4.49 -43.28
N ILE A 23 19.00 -3.47 -43.42
CA ILE A 23 19.41 -2.60 -42.30
C ILE A 23 18.20 -1.85 -41.74
N SER A 24 17.32 -1.33 -42.60
CA SER A 24 16.12 -0.63 -42.20
C SER A 24 15.16 -1.55 -41.41
N MET A 25 14.95 -2.77 -41.88
CA MET A 25 14.11 -3.77 -41.20
C MET A 25 14.71 -4.16 -39.85
N ALA A 26 16.03 -4.38 -39.77
CA ALA A 26 16.69 -4.66 -38.48
C ALA A 26 16.58 -3.50 -37.51
N SER A 27 16.76 -2.27 -37.96
CA SER A 27 16.61 -1.07 -37.12
C SER A 27 15.19 -0.88 -36.61
N PHE A 28 14.19 -1.14 -37.44
CA PHE A 28 12.78 -1.09 -37.03
C PHE A 28 12.43 -2.14 -35.96
N SER A 29 12.92 -3.36 -36.14
CA SER A 29 12.75 -4.44 -35.18
C SER A 29 13.37 -4.12 -33.81
N ILE A 30 14.57 -3.51 -33.80
CA ILE A 30 15.18 -3.04 -32.53
C ILE A 30 14.35 -1.95 -31.90
N PHE A 31 13.85 -0.99 -32.66
CA PHE A 31 13.03 0.09 -32.18
C PHE A 31 11.72 -0.42 -31.53
N GLU A 32 11.01 -1.35 -32.18
CA GLU A 32 9.82 -1.98 -31.59
C GLU A 32 10.14 -2.72 -30.28
N THR A 33 11.25 -3.44 -30.24
CA THR A 33 11.68 -4.15 -29.03
C THR A 33 11.94 -3.19 -27.87
N VAL A 34 12.57 -2.05 -28.12
CA VAL A 34 12.82 -1.01 -27.12
C VAL A 34 11.51 -0.41 -26.60
N LEU A 35 10.59 -0.07 -27.50
CA LEU A 35 9.28 0.47 -27.10
C LEU A 35 8.49 -0.52 -26.24
N ASN A 36 8.43 -1.78 -26.61
CA ASN A 36 7.73 -2.81 -25.87
C ASN A 36 8.38 -3.07 -24.49
N SER A 37 9.71 -3.02 -24.42
CA SER A 37 10.45 -3.14 -23.17
C SER A 37 10.17 -1.96 -22.23
N ASP A 38 10.12 -0.74 -22.76
CA ASP A 38 9.84 0.47 -21.98
C ASP A 38 8.45 0.42 -21.35
N THR A 39 7.43 0.08 -22.15
CA THR A 39 6.04 -0.02 -21.66
C THR A 39 5.89 -1.09 -20.58
N SER A 40 6.49 -2.25 -20.76
CA SER A 40 6.48 -3.35 -19.79
C SER A 40 7.21 -2.95 -18.49
N THR A 41 8.37 -2.31 -18.61
CA THR A 41 9.16 -1.84 -17.47
C THR A 41 8.40 -0.79 -16.67
N LYS A 42 7.76 0.15 -17.37
CA LYS A 42 6.94 1.19 -16.73
C LYS A 42 5.78 0.60 -15.94
N ALA A 43 5.04 -0.33 -16.52
CA ALA A 43 3.92 -0.98 -15.83
C ALA A 43 4.38 -1.70 -14.54
N ARG A 44 5.51 -2.42 -14.58
CA ARG A 44 6.08 -3.06 -13.39
C ARG A 44 6.56 -2.05 -12.35
N THR A 45 7.18 -0.96 -12.78
CA THR A 45 7.64 0.10 -11.89
C THR A 45 6.47 0.79 -11.21
N ASP A 46 5.41 1.10 -11.93
CA ASP A 46 4.21 1.71 -11.38
C ASP A 46 3.56 0.80 -10.33
N ARG A 47 3.52 -0.50 -10.59
CA ARG A 47 3.00 -1.50 -9.64
C ARG A 47 3.84 -1.61 -8.37
N ILE A 48 5.16 -1.65 -8.49
CA ILE A 48 6.06 -1.66 -7.32
C ILE A 48 5.90 -0.38 -6.50
N ASN A 49 5.79 0.77 -7.16
CA ASN A 49 5.55 2.05 -6.51
C ASN A 49 4.21 2.10 -5.77
N GLU A 50 3.16 1.49 -6.32
CA GLU A 50 1.86 1.35 -5.66
C GLU A 50 2.00 0.54 -4.36
N LEU A 51 2.60 -0.64 -4.42
CA LEU A 51 2.86 -1.49 -3.25
C LEU A 51 3.67 -0.75 -2.18
N GLN A 52 4.77 -0.11 -2.57
CA GLN A 52 5.62 0.63 -1.65
C GLN A 52 4.88 1.78 -0.97
N ARG A 53 4.14 2.59 -1.73
CA ARG A 53 3.34 3.70 -1.17
C ARG A 53 2.23 3.19 -0.26
N GLY A 54 1.55 2.11 -0.63
CA GLY A 54 0.54 1.48 0.19
C GLY A 54 1.10 1.03 1.53
N PHE A 55 2.19 0.26 1.50
CA PHE A 55 2.83 -0.22 2.73
C PHE A 55 3.41 0.91 3.59
N LEU A 56 3.97 1.97 3.02
CA LEU A 56 4.44 3.13 3.78
C LEU A 56 3.31 3.84 4.55
N ILE A 57 2.12 3.93 3.96
CA ILE A 57 0.96 4.51 4.64
C ILE A 57 0.53 3.60 5.78
N ILE A 58 0.43 2.30 5.53
CA ILE A 58 0.08 1.29 6.54
C ILE A 58 1.08 1.32 7.70
N GLU A 59 2.38 1.27 7.40
CA GLU A 59 3.44 1.30 8.40
C GLU A 59 3.36 2.53 9.28
N ARG A 60 3.22 3.72 8.67
CA ARG A 60 3.08 4.97 9.43
C ARG A 60 1.89 4.93 10.37
N ASP A 61 0.74 4.44 9.90
CA ASP A 61 -0.48 4.38 10.71
C ASP A 61 -0.34 3.35 11.84
N MET A 62 0.29 2.19 11.59
CA MET A 62 0.55 1.17 12.62
C MET A 62 1.52 1.64 13.71
N LEU A 63 2.57 2.38 13.32
CA LEU A 63 3.51 2.97 14.28
C LEU A 63 2.87 4.03 15.19
N GLN A 64 1.76 4.59 14.79
CA GLN A 64 1.06 5.67 15.50
C GLN A 64 -0.21 5.21 16.21
N ILE A 65 -0.44 3.91 16.37
CA ILE A 65 -1.61 3.38 17.07
C ILE A 65 -1.71 4.00 18.47
N ALA A 66 -2.89 4.52 18.79
CA ALA A 66 -3.22 5.13 20.08
C ALA A 66 -4.04 4.19 20.92
N ARG A 67 -3.82 4.20 22.24
CA ARG A 67 -4.66 3.49 23.22
C ARG A 67 -5.94 4.28 23.48
N ARG A 68 -6.81 4.29 22.51
CA ARG A 68 -8.09 4.96 22.60
C ARG A 68 -9.18 4.12 21.92
N SER A 69 -10.26 3.89 22.67
CA SER A 69 -11.48 3.33 22.10
C SER A 69 -12.20 4.37 21.25
N VAL A 70 -12.86 3.91 20.21
CA VAL A 70 -13.63 4.74 19.28
C VAL A 70 -15.10 4.71 19.67
N ARG A 71 -15.79 5.83 19.47
CA ARG A 71 -17.26 5.92 19.46
C ARG A 71 -17.74 6.04 18.03
N LEU A 72 -18.72 5.24 17.68
CA LEU A 72 -19.39 5.32 16.39
C LEU A 72 -20.82 5.76 16.60
N ASN A 73 -21.32 6.61 15.73
CA ASN A 73 -22.73 7.03 15.70
C ASN A 73 -23.27 7.57 17.05
N GLY A 74 -22.38 8.09 17.91
CA GLY A 74 -22.77 8.59 19.23
C GLY A 74 -23.09 7.50 20.28
N GLU A 75 -22.83 6.24 19.96
CA GLU A 75 -23.02 5.11 20.87
C GLU A 75 -21.94 5.04 21.95
N ALA A 76 -22.05 4.04 22.84
CA ALA A 76 -21.01 3.77 23.84
C ALA A 76 -19.66 3.45 23.15
N PRO A 77 -18.50 3.78 23.78
CA PRO A 77 -17.21 3.42 23.23
C PRO A 77 -17.11 1.92 22.97
N LEU A 78 -16.55 1.55 21.85
CA LEU A 78 -16.25 0.15 21.54
C LEU A 78 -15.28 -0.42 22.58
N THR A 79 -15.40 -1.71 22.88
CA THR A 79 -14.50 -2.39 23.80
C THR A 79 -13.16 -2.62 23.11
N GLY A 80 -12.06 -2.11 23.67
CA GLY A 80 -10.72 -2.29 23.14
C GLY A 80 -10.18 -1.12 22.30
N PHE A 81 -8.93 -1.26 21.86
CA PHE A 81 -8.22 -0.23 21.11
C PHE A 81 -8.03 -0.59 19.64
N LEU A 82 -8.24 -1.85 19.31
CA LEU A 82 -8.02 -2.42 18.00
C LEU A 82 -9.13 -3.41 17.70
N HIS A 83 -9.80 -3.24 16.58
CA HIS A 83 -11.01 -3.98 16.23
C HIS A 83 -10.78 -4.73 14.93
N THR A 84 -11.00 -6.04 14.96
CA THR A 84 -10.98 -6.91 13.77
C THR A 84 -12.38 -7.30 13.32
N ASP A 85 -13.36 -7.14 14.21
CA ASP A 85 -14.78 -7.24 13.91
C ASP A 85 -15.28 -5.84 13.55
N THR A 86 -15.44 -5.57 12.29
CA THR A 86 -15.53 -4.22 11.77
C THR A 86 -16.85 -3.91 11.08
N GLU A 87 -17.91 -4.69 11.34
CA GLU A 87 -19.24 -4.44 10.75
C GLU A 87 -19.69 -2.97 10.90
N SER A 88 -19.23 -2.30 11.96
CA SER A 88 -19.52 -0.89 12.21
C SER A 88 -18.65 0.09 11.42
N TYR A 89 -17.50 -0.33 10.89
CA TYR A 89 -16.56 0.52 10.14
C TYR A 89 -16.57 0.26 8.64
N THR A 90 -16.79 -1.00 8.28
CA THR A 90 -16.58 -1.48 6.92
C THR A 90 -17.61 -2.56 6.59
N THR A 91 -17.81 -2.80 5.33
CA THR A 91 -18.65 -3.89 4.81
C THR A 91 -17.87 -5.20 4.59
N SER A 92 -16.59 -5.24 5.01
CA SER A 92 -15.68 -6.36 4.74
C SER A 92 -15.38 -7.13 6.01
N GLU A 93 -15.45 -8.46 5.95
CA GLU A 93 -15.05 -9.37 7.03
C GLU A 93 -13.53 -9.32 7.30
N GLN A 94 -12.74 -8.89 6.31
CA GLN A 94 -11.29 -8.80 6.38
C GLN A 94 -10.87 -7.34 6.60
N ALA A 95 -10.99 -6.88 7.83
CA ALA A 95 -10.68 -5.49 8.16
C ALA A 95 -10.08 -5.35 9.57
N ILE A 96 -9.38 -4.24 9.78
CA ILE A 96 -8.84 -3.82 11.07
C ILE A 96 -9.12 -2.33 11.26
N ALA A 97 -9.58 -1.95 12.44
CA ALA A 97 -9.84 -0.55 12.77
C ALA A 97 -9.18 -0.16 14.11
N PHE A 98 -8.66 1.06 14.16
CA PHE A 98 -8.01 1.61 15.35
C PHE A 98 -7.94 3.14 15.28
N VAL A 99 -7.57 3.76 16.41
CA VAL A 99 -7.22 5.17 16.47
C VAL A 99 -5.71 5.31 16.33
N ARG A 100 -5.27 6.31 15.59
CA ARG A 100 -3.86 6.69 15.50
C ARG A 100 -3.62 8.14 15.87
N HIS A 101 -2.40 8.46 16.30
CA HIS A 101 -1.89 9.82 16.43
C HIS A 101 -1.42 10.40 15.08
N GLY A 102 -0.98 11.67 15.11
CA GLY A 102 -0.31 12.33 13.99
C GLY A 102 -1.26 12.84 12.90
N TRP A 103 -2.52 13.09 13.22
CA TRP A 103 -3.43 13.84 12.37
C TRP A 103 -3.08 15.32 12.43
N THR A 104 -2.43 15.82 11.40
CA THR A 104 -1.93 17.19 11.38
C THR A 104 -3.07 18.20 11.43
N ASN A 105 -3.01 19.10 12.43
CA ASN A 105 -3.90 20.25 12.57
C ASN A 105 -3.05 21.53 12.68
N PRO A 106 -2.54 22.07 11.56
CA PRO A 106 -1.63 23.19 11.56
C PRO A 106 -2.25 24.41 12.25
N GLY A 107 -1.53 24.99 13.21
CA GLY A 107 -1.97 26.15 13.93
C GLY A 107 -3.22 25.94 14.79
N LEU A 108 -3.65 24.70 15.02
CA LEU A 108 -4.87 24.35 15.74
C LEU A 108 -6.12 25.06 15.18
N LEU A 109 -6.16 25.29 13.87
CA LEU A 109 -7.22 26.02 13.18
C LEU A 109 -8.57 25.32 13.23
N LEU A 110 -8.55 23.99 13.37
CA LEU A 110 -9.77 23.17 13.44
C LEU A 110 -9.99 22.68 14.88
N PRO A 111 -11.24 22.65 15.37
CA PRO A 111 -11.58 22.14 16.70
C PRO A 111 -11.52 20.59 16.75
N ARG A 112 -10.36 20.02 16.45
CA ARG A 112 -10.11 18.57 16.45
C ARG A 112 -8.78 18.24 17.10
N SER A 113 -8.67 17.01 17.63
CA SER A 113 -7.41 16.50 18.17
C SER A 113 -6.42 16.12 17.04
N ASP A 114 -5.21 15.74 17.44
CA ASP A 114 -4.19 15.12 16.57
C ASP A 114 -4.45 13.63 16.27
N MET A 115 -5.57 13.09 16.80
CA MET A 115 -5.95 11.70 16.61
C MET A 115 -6.92 11.54 15.44
N GLN A 116 -6.87 10.37 14.79
CA GLN A 116 -7.74 9.99 13.69
C GLN A 116 -8.16 8.53 13.83
N SER A 117 -9.45 8.26 13.66
CA SER A 117 -9.96 6.90 13.48
C SER A 117 -9.68 6.43 12.05
N VAL A 118 -9.07 5.27 11.91
CA VAL A 118 -8.75 4.65 10.63
C VAL A 118 -9.12 3.18 10.63
N ALA A 119 -9.48 2.69 9.46
CA ALA A 119 -9.65 1.26 9.21
C ALA A 119 -8.98 0.87 7.88
N TYR A 120 -8.58 -0.37 7.80
CA TYR A 120 -8.09 -1.02 6.59
C TYR A 120 -9.00 -2.17 6.25
N GLN A 121 -9.45 -2.23 5.01
CA GLN A 121 -10.37 -3.24 4.51
C GLN A 121 -9.96 -3.73 3.14
N LEU A 122 -10.43 -4.91 2.77
CA LEU A 122 -10.41 -5.40 1.40
C LEU A 122 -11.80 -5.20 0.78
N ASN A 123 -11.87 -4.44 -0.29
CA ASN A 123 -13.08 -4.21 -1.05
C ASN A 123 -12.79 -4.35 -2.55
N GLU A 124 -13.55 -5.19 -3.27
CA GLU A 124 -13.39 -5.43 -4.72
C GLU A 124 -11.93 -5.65 -5.17
N ASN A 125 -11.18 -6.47 -4.43
CA ASN A 125 -9.75 -6.74 -4.67
C ASN A 125 -8.82 -5.52 -4.49
N ILE A 126 -9.26 -4.50 -3.76
CA ILE A 126 -8.47 -3.31 -3.44
C ILE A 126 -8.36 -3.19 -1.92
N VAL A 127 -7.15 -3.09 -1.41
CA VAL A 127 -6.92 -2.68 -0.02
C VAL A 127 -7.18 -1.20 0.08
N GLU A 128 -8.15 -0.84 0.89
CA GLU A 128 -8.59 0.53 1.12
C GLU A 128 -8.28 0.98 2.54
N ARG A 129 -7.92 2.25 2.68
CA ARG A 129 -7.83 2.97 3.93
C ARG A 129 -9.07 3.82 4.12
N VAL A 130 -9.85 3.51 5.12
CA VAL A 130 -11.07 4.23 5.52
C VAL A 130 -10.74 5.13 6.69
N HIS A 131 -11.24 6.35 6.72
CA HIS A 131 -11.04 7.26 7.85
C HIS A 131 -12.14 8.32 7.94
N PHE A 132 -12.34 8.84 9.16
CA PHE A 132 -13.22 9.96 9.44
C PHE A 132 -12.43 11.24 9.67
N ASN A 133 -13.08 12.39 9.56
CA ASN A 133 -12.45 13.69 9.87
C ASN A 133 -12.23 13.88 11.37
N PHE A 134 -13.06 13.23 12.19
CA PHE A 134 -12.97 13.26 13.64
C PHE A 134 -12.69 11.86 14.17
N VAL A 135 -12.14 11.78 15.38
CA VAL A 135 -11.85 10.49 16.01
C VAL A 135 -13.14 9.72 16.28
N ASP A 136 -14.13 10.40 16.83
CA ASP A 136 -15.46 9.87 17.06
C ASP A 136 -16.35 10.37 15.91
N ALA A 137 -16.76 9.47 15.05
CA ALA A 137 -17.59 9.81 13.89
C ALA A 137 -18.93 10.39 14.34
N VAL A 138 -19.32 11.48 13.69
CA VAL A 138 -20.62 12.11 13.93
C VAL A 138 -21.70 11.30 13.21
N LEU A 139 -22.88 11.22 13.80
CA LEU A 139 -24.03 10.53 13.21
C LEU A 139 -24.27 11.04 11.77
N GLY A 140 -24.23 10.15 10.80
CA GLY A 140 -24.41 10.47 9.37
C GLY A 140 -23.15 10.97 8.66
N GLU A 141 -21.99 11.02 9.31
CA GLU A 141 -20.73 11.29 8.61
C GLU A 141 -20.33 10.08 7.77
N GLU A 142 -20.18 10.30 6.47
CA GLU A 142 -19.64 9.27 5.57
C GLU A 142 -18.11 9.18 5.71
N PRO A 143 -17.57 7.96 5.80
CA PRO A 143 -16.12 7.78 5.84
C PRO A 143 -15.48 8.18 4.51
N LYS A 144 -14.25 8.68 4.59
CA LYS A 144 -13.40 8.91 3.43
C LYS A 144 -12.63 7.64 3.11
N VAL A 145 -12.81 7.15 1.90
CA VAL A 145 -12.15 5.94 1.40
C VAL A 145 -10.99 6.33 0.49
N ARG A 146 -9.84 5.73 0.73
CA ARG A 146 -8.64 5.89 -0.09
C ARG A 146 -8.13 4.54 -0.54
N PRO A 147 -8.15 4.22 -1.84
CA PRO A 147 -7.54 3.02 -2.38
C PRO A 147 -6.01 3.09 -2.20
N LEU A 148 -5.40 1.98 -1.80
CA LEU A 148 -3.97 1.87 -1.55
C LEU A 148 -3.28 0.86 -2.43
N ILE A 149 -3.78 -0.38 -2.48
CA ILE A 149 -3.14 -1.50 -3.18
C ILE A 149 -4.24 -2.27 -3.91
N SER A 150 -4.12 -2.35 -5.21
CA SER A 150 -5.04 -3.09 -6.08
C SER A 150 -4.61 -4.56 -6.25
N GLN A 151 -5.42 -5.37 -6.95
CA GLN A 151 -5.14 -6.75 -7.31
C GLN A 151 -4.83 -7.66 -6.10
N VAL A 152 -5.53 -7.46 -4.98
CA VAL A 152 -5.40 -8.25 -3.75
C VAL A 152 -6.59 -9.22 -3.66
N GLU A 153 -6.32 -10.51 -3.50
CA GLU A 153 -7.34 -11.55 -3.38
C GLU A 153 -7.76 -11.78 -1.93
N SER A 154 -6.81 -11.67 -1.00
CA SER A 154 -7.11 -11.76 0.43
C SER A 154 -6.23 -10.83 1.26
N LEU A 155 -6.78 -10.38 2.40
CA LEU A 155 -6.14 -9.53 3.40
C LEU A 155 -6.29 -10.18 4.75
N ASN A 156 -5.18 -10.55 5.39
CA ASN A 156 -5.18 -11.18 6.70
C ASN A 156 -4.33 -10.40 7.69
N PHE A 157 -4.71 -10.46 8.97
CA PHE A 157 -3.98 -9.84 10.06
C PHE A 157 -3.58 -10.88 11.10
N GLU A 158 -2.37 -10.73 11.64
CA GLU A 158 -1.91 -11.47 12.81
C GLU A 158 -1.28 -10.52 13.80
N PHE A 159 -1.39 -10.85 15.09
CA PHE A 159 -0.99 -10.02 16.22
C PHE A 159 0.06 -10.72 17.05
N TYR A 160 1.16 -10.03 17.37
CA TYR A 160 2.23 -10.56 18.20
C TYR A 160 2.06 -10.11 19.65
N ASP A 161 1.91 -11.06 20.57
CA ASP A 161 1.72 -10.81 21.99
C ASP A 161 3.02 -10.74 22.81
N GLY A 162 4.18 -10.79 22.13
CA GLY A 162 5.51 -10.89 22.75
C GLY A 162 6.04 -12.32 22.84
N LYS A 163 5.22 -13.33 22.56
CA LYS A 163 5.60 -14.75 22.58
C LYS A 163 5.28 -15.46 21.28
N LYS A 164 4.09 -15.25 20.73
CA LYS A 164 3.62 -15.92 19.51
C LYS A 164 2.73 -14.99 18.68
N TRP A 165 2.58 -15.33 17.40
CA TRP A 165 1.62 -14.73 16.50
C TRP A 165 0.25 -15.36 16.69
N GLN A 166 -0.80 -14.56 16.74
CA GLN A 166 -2.19 -15.00 16.92
C GLN A 166 -3.09 -14.30 15.90
N LYS A 167 -4.13 -14.98 15.46
CA LYS A 167 -5.12 -14.41 14.52
C LYS A 167 -6.17 -13.53 15.21
N SER A 168 -6.36 -13.69 16.52
CA SER A 168 -7.27 -12.89 17.33
C SER A 168 -6.51 -12.12 18.40
N LEU A 169 -7.00 -10.95 18.75
CA LEU A 169 -6.46 -10.13 19.82
C LEU A 169 -7.32 -10.27 21.07
N GLN A 170 -6.69 -10.25 22.24
CA GLN A 170 -7.43 -10.13 23.50
C GLN A 170 -7.93 -8.69 23.65
N GLU A 171 -9.16 -8.55 24.14
CA GLU A 171 -9.76 -7.23 24.40
C GLU A 171 -8.84 -6.36 25.26
N ASN A 172 -8.81 -5.06 24.97
CA ASN A 172 -8.02 -4.05 25.69
C ASN A 172 -6.48 -4.26 25.66
N THR A 173 -5.96 -5.09 24.78
CA THR A 173 -4.52 -5.23 24.57
C THR A 173 -4.08 -4.55 23.28
N VAL A 174 -2.90 -3.93 23.31
CA VAL A 174 -2.21 -3.46 22.10
C VAL A 174 -1.10 -4.47 21.80
N PRO A 175 -1.06 -5.09 20.63
CA PRO A 175 -0.02 -6.05 20.29
C PRO A 175 1.33 -5.36 20.16
N MET A 176 2.42 -6.08 20.38
CA MET A 176 3.77 -5.57 20.15
C MET A 176 4.07 -5.35 18.66
N ALA A 177 3.48 -6.18 17.81
CA ALA A 177 3.58 -6.05 16.36
C ALA A 177 2.32 -6.58 15.68
N ILE A 178 2.06 -6.07 14.48
CA ILE A 178 0.98 -6.53 13.60
C ILE A 178 1.62 -7.03 12.32
N ALA A 179 1.26 -8.23 11.87
CA ALA A 179 1.58 -8.73 10.56
C ALA A 179 0.35 -8.54 9.64
N ILE A 180 0.61 -8.05 8.46
CA ILE A 180 -0.36 -7.95 7.37
C ILE A 180 0.10 -8.92 6.28
N GLU A 181 -0.79 -9.76 5.85
CA GLU A 181 -0.58 -10.70 4.76
C GLU A 181 -1.57 -10.40 3.63
N LEU A 182 -1.03 -10.08 2.47
CA LEU A 182 -1.76 -9.80 1.25
C LEU A 182 -1.49 -10.93 0.25
N ASP A 183 -2.52 -11.58 -0.23
CA ASP A 183 -2.39 -12.44 -1.42
C ASP A 183 -2.67 -11.60 -2.66
N THR A 184 -1.65 -11.43 -3.50
CA THR A 184 -1.71 -10.59 -4.69
C THR A 184 -1.67 -11.43 -5.95
N LYS A 185 -2.43 -11.05 -6.98
CA LYS A 185 -2.51 -11.78 -8.26
C LYS A 185 -1.18 -11.87 -9.00
N ASP A 186 -0.32 -10.89 -8.81
CA ASP A 186 0.92 -10.70 -9.59
C ASP A 186 2.20 -11.11 -8.85
N TYR A 187 2.24 -10.96 -7.52
CA TYR A 187 3.42 -11.28 -6.69
C TYR A 187 3.16 -12.41 -5.68
N GLY A 188 1.93 -12.98 -5.65
CA GLY A 188 1.55 -13.96 -4.64
C GLY A 188 1.47 -13.36 -3.25
N VAL A 189 1.77 -14.16 -2.23
CA VAL A 189 1.63 -13.78 -0.83
C VAL A 189 2.77 -12.85 -0.39
N ILE A 190 2.40 -11.65 0.04
CA ILE A 190 3.31 -10.65 0.61
C ILE A 190 2.97 -10.49 2.08
N ARG A 191 3.91 -10.83 2.96
CA ARG A 191 3.78 -10.64 4.41
C ARG A 191 4.69 -9.52 4.90
N ARG A 192 4.12 -8.55 5.61
CA ARG A 192 4.85 -7.44 6.25
C ARG A 192 4.52 -7.38 7.72
N GLN A 193 5.52 -7.07 8.54
CA GLN A 193 5.40 -6.98 9.99
C GLN A 193 5.73 -5.57 10.42
N PHE A 194 4.87 -4.98 11.25
CA PHE A 194 4.99 -3.63 11.73
C PHE A 194 5.03 -3.64 13.25
N ILE A 195 6.00 -2.94 13.83
CA ILE A 195 6.06 -2.72 15.26
C ILE A 195 4.96 -1.73 15.63
N VAL A 196 4.25 -2.01 16.71
CA VAL A 196 3.28 -1.09 17.27
C VAL A 196 3.92 -0.36 18.44
N ALA A 197 3.98 0.97 18.39
CA ALA A 197 4.47 1.79 19.48
C ALA A 197 3.47 1.72 20.65
N GLY A 198 3.80 0.99 21.67
CA GLY A 198 2.98 0.84 22.89
C GLY A 198 3.88 0.74 24.13
N ASP A 199 3.33 1.02 25.30
CA ASP A 199 4.01 0.99 26.62
C ASP A 199 4.56 -0.39 27.04
N ASN A 200 4.61 -1.35 26.16
CA ASN A 200 5.24 -2.64 26.45
C ASN A 200 6.76 -2.56 26.60
N LEU A 201 7.32 -1.35 26.49
CA LEU A 201 8.72 -1.04 26.84
C LEU A 201 8.89 -0.62 28.31
N GLN A 202 7.85 -0.64 29.13
CA GLN A 202 8.07 -0.68 30.57
C GLN A 202 8.68 -2.04 30.89
N GLY A 203 10.01 -2.05 30.75
CA GLY A 203 10.83 -3.08 31.32
C GLY A 203 10.37 -3.33 32.76
N LYS A 204 10.21 -4.58 33.11
CA LYS A 204 10.30 -5.04 34.47
C LYS A 204 11.29 -4.17 35.24
N ASP A 205 10.81 -3.24 36.01
CA ASP A 205 11.52 -2.81 37.20
C ASP A 205 11.48 -4.03 38.12
N GLU A 206 12.43 -4.90 37.93
CA GLU A 206 12.77 -5.90 38.92
C GLU A 206 13.20 -5.15 40.18
N SER A 207 12.30 -5.15 41.14
CA SER A 207 12.56 -5.05 42.57
C SER A 207 14.06 -5.12 42.91
N ARG A 208 14.62 -3.97 43.24
CA ARG A 208 15.75 -3.89 44.14
C ARG A 208 15.17 -3.88 45.58
N ASP A 209 15.13 -5.03 46.16
CA ASP A 209 15.26 -5.23 47.61
C ASP A 209 16.71 -5.53 47.93
#